data_83b00bd77bbdcd7debab69387147d50f
#
_entry.id   83b00bd77bbdcd7debab69387147d50f
#
_cell.length_a   1.000
_cell.length_b   1.000
_cell.length_c   1.000
_cell.angle_alpha   90.00
_cell.angle_beta   90.00
_cell.angle_gamma   90.00
#
_symmetry.space_group_name_H-M   'P 1'
#
loop_
_entity.id
_entity.type
_entity.pdbx_description
1 polymer ?
#
loop_
_entity_poly.entity_id
_entity_poly.type
_entity_poly.pdbx_seq_one_letter_code
_entity_poly.pdbx_strand_id
1 'polypeptide(L)'
;MKKELTEGKMLPILIAFSVPFLISCFLQTFYGLADLFITGQFNGASTITAVAVGSQVMHMLTVVIVGLSMGGTIAIGRAVGARDSQGAARSVGNTATIFLVFSVLASVLLIFLADGIIRLIATPPEAAAETRQYIIICFAGIPFITAYNVISSIFRGFGDTKTPMYFVLVAGIVNIVLDYILIGPLGMGASGAALATVASQVLSVLMAFVVLKKTDTGISVSKKDFAIDRTVFSAILRVGVPIAVQEGFIQISFLVITAIANTRGVTIAASVGIVEKLICFFFLVPSAMLSSVSAIAAQNAGAGKDRRATQVLVYGIVICVCFGAVIFTICQFFAEPIVRLFVKNDEGVVHYGGQYLRSYTIDCMLACIHFCFSGYFCAYNKAFYSFIHNVLSVILVRIPGTYLAVILWPATLYPMGLAAPAGSLLSNIICVAFLIHLWRTRKNKVLLTTNPV
;
A
#
# COMPACT_ATOMS: atom_id res chain seq x y z
N MET A 1 -16.51 0.30 -21.56
CA MET A 1 -16.11 -1.04 -22.07
C MET A 1 -15.67 -1.91 -20.91
N LYS A 2 -16.45 -2.94 -20.55
CA LYS A 2 -16.04 -3.97 -19.58
C LYS A 2 -14.80 -4.67 -20.16
N LYS A 3 -13.62 -4.49 -19.61
CA LYS A 3 -12.51 -5.42 -19.87
C LYS A 3 -12.80 -6.69 -19.07
N GLU A 4 -13.27 -7.74 -19.75
CA GLU A 4 -13.46 -9.02 -19.11
C GLU A 4 -12.10 -9.62 -18.74
N LEU A 5 -11.73 -9.51 -17.46
CA LEU A 5 -10.47 -10.09 -16.93
C LEU A 5 -10.54 -11.63 -16.89
N THR A 6 -11.72 -12.20 -17.18
CA THR A 6 -11.98 -13.65 -17.16
C THR A 6 -11.75 -14.33 -18.50
N GLU A 7 -11.43 -13.59 -19.58
CA GLU A 7 -11.23 -14.10 -20.93
C GLU A 7 -9.92 -13.62 -21.56
N GLY A 8 -9.44 -14.26 -22.61
CA GLY A 8 -8.19 -13.92 -23.29
C GLY A 8 -6.93 -14.44 -22.61
N LYS A 9 -5.75 -14.05 -23.15
CA LYS A 9 -4.43 -14.45 -22.61
C LYS A 9 -4.13 -13.73 -21.30
N MET A 10 -3.71 -14.46 -20.26
CA MET A 10 -3.58 -13.95 -18.91
C MET A 10 -2.44 -12.92 -18.74
N LEU A 11 -1.28 -13.18 -19.35
CA LEU A 11 -0.12 -12.30 -19.22
C LEU A 11 -0.39 -10.86 -19.74
N PRO A 12 -0.95 -10.64 -20.94
CA PRO A 12 -1.33 -9.30 -21.38
C PRO A 12 -2.38 -8.62 -20.49
N ILE A 13 -3.32 -9.39 -19.94
CA ILE A 13 -4.33 -8.86 -19.00
C ILE A 13 -3.65 -8.35 -17.73
N LEU A 14 -2.76 -9.16 -17.16
CA LEU A 14 -2.05 -8.80 -15.93
C LEU A 14 -1.19 -7.55 -16.14
N ILE A 15 -0.42 -7.47 -17.22
CA ILE A 15 0.41 -6.31 -17.53
C ILE A 15 -0.48 -5.06 -17.77
N ALA A 16 -1.52 -5.19 -18.57
CA ALA A 16 -2.42 -4.06 -18.90
C ALA A 16 -3.18 -3.54 -17.66
N PHE A 17 -3.38 -4.36 -16.64
CA PHE A 17 -4.00 -3.98 -15.38
C PHE A 17 -2.98 -3.42 -14.38
N SER A 18 -1.80 -4.07 -14.24
CA SER A 18 -0.81 -3.69 -13.22
C SER A 18 -0.03 -2.42 -13.58
N VAL A 19 0.28 -2.18 -14.86
CA VAL A 19 1.09 -1.01 -15.26
C VAL A 19 0.41 0.33 -14.92
N PRO A 20 -0.87 0.60 -15.26
CA PRO A 20 -1.53 1.84 -14.87
C PRO A 20 -1.64 1.99 -13.34
N PHE A 21 -1.87 0.89 -12.61
CA PHE A 21 -1.90 0.93 -11.16
C PHE A 21 -0.52 1.25 -10.55
N LEU A 22 0.54 0.64 -11.07
CA LEU A 22 1.92 0.95 -10.70
C LEU A 22 2.27 2.41 -10.95
N ILE A 23 1.90 2.95 -12.12
CA ILE A 23 2.08 4.38 -12.44
C ILE A 23 1.35 5.25 -11.41
N SER A 24 0.14 4.87 -10.99
CA SER A 24 -0.58 5.59 -9.93
C SER A 24 0.20 5.62 -8.62
N CYS A 25 0.80 4.50 -8.23
CA CYS A 25 1.62 4.41 -7.01
C CYS A 25 2.87 5.30 -7.11
N PHE A 26 3.56 5.30 -8.25
CA PHE A 26 4.70 6.18 -8.50
C PHE A 26 4.31 7.67 -8.45
N LEU A 27 3.22 8.04 -9.11
CA LEU A 27 2.73 9.42 -9.08
C LEU A 27 2.41 9.87 -7.66
N GLN A 28 1.77 9.03 -6.84
CA GLN A 28 1.47 9.34 -5.44
C GLN A 28 2.74 9.54 -4.61
N THR A 29 3.75 8.70 -4.81
CA THR A 29 5.04 8.85 -4.13
C THR A 29 5.76 10.13 -4.59
N PHE A 30 5.69 10.43 -5.89
CA PHE A 30 6.37 11.58 -6.48
C PHE A 30 5.80 12.91 -6.00
N TYR A 31 4.46 13.09 -5.96
CA TYR A 31 3.91 14.36 -5.47
C TYR A 31 4.16 14.54 -3.97
N GLY A 32 4.15 13.47 -3.16
CA GLY A 32 4.54 13.58 -1.76
C GLY A 32 6.00 14.00 -1.53
N LEU A 33 6.91 13.67 -2.47
CA LEU A 33 8.26 14.21 -2.48
C LEU A 33 8.30 15.67 -2.93
N ALA A 34 7.44 16.04 -3.89
CA ALA A 34 7.32 17.41 -4.37
C ALA A 34 6.86 18.38 -3.28
N ASP A 35 5.90 17.97 -2.41
CA ASP A 35 5.44 18.74 -1.26
C ASP A 35 6.62 19.13 -0.35
N LEU A 36 7.49 18.16 -0.01
CA LEU A 36 8.68 18.39 0.80
C LEU A 36 9.70 19.29 0.09
N PHE A 37 9.91 19.07 -1.21
CA PHE A 37 10.83 19.85 -2.00
C PHE A 37 10.39 21.32 -2.08
N ILE A 38 9.13 21.59 -2.40
CA ILE A 38 8.57 22.93 -2.48
C ILE A 38 8.63 23.61 -1.10
N THR A 39 8.21 22.90 -0.05
CA THR A 39 8.33 23.41 1.33
C THR A 39 9.76 23.85 1.64
N GLY A 40 10.75 23.04 1.23
CA GLY A 40 12.17 23.33 1.45
C GLY A 40 12.70 24.54 0.67
N GLN A 41 12.06 24.93 -0.44
CA GLN A 41 12.47 26.11 -1.21
C GLN A 41 12.03 27.43 -0.55
N PHE A 42 10.92 27.44 0.18
CA PHE A 42 10.30 28.66 0.69
C PHE A 42 10.34 28.79 2.22
N ASN A 43 10.61 27.70 2.96
CA ASN A 43 10.48 27.70 4.42
C ASN A 43 11.73 27.13 5.12
N GLY A 44 11.83 27.40 6.42
CA GLY A 44 12.90 26.91 7.28
C GLY A 44 12.74 25.46 7.76
N ALA A 45 13.72 24.98 8.51
CA ALA A 45 13.80 23.59 8.99
C ALA A 45 12.59 23.17 9.84
N SER A 46 12.00 24.07 10.61
CA SER A 46 10.80 23.80 11.42
C SER A 46 9.62 23.36 10.55
N THR A 47 9.31 24.14 9.51
CA THR A 47 8.19 23.84 8.58
C THR A 47 8.47 22.57 7.76
N ILE A 48 9.71 22.36 7.30
CA ILE A 48 10.08 21.11 6.60
C ILE A 48 9.86 19.91 7.51
N THR A 49 10.27 20.01 8.78
CA THR A 49 10.06 18.96 9.78
C THR A 49 8.57 18.71 10.01
N ALA A 50 7.77 19.77 10.11
CA ALA A 50 6.33 19.67 10.31
C ALA A 50 5.64 18.94 9.15
N VAL A 51 5.96 19.29 7.91
CA VAL A 51 5.43 18.61 6.71
C VAL A 51 5.92 17.16 6.62
N ALA A 52 7.20 16.89 6.93
CA ALA A 52 7.76 15.55 6.89
C ALA A 52 7.08 14.62 7.91
N VAL A 53 6.94 15.06 9.17
CA VAL A 53 6.27 14.29 10.23
C VAL A 53 4.78 14.13 9.93
N GLY A 54 4.11 15.20 9.51
CA GLY A 54 2.69 15.16 9.16
C GLY A 54 2.41 14.22 7.98
N SER A 55 3.22 14.29 6.93
CA SER A 55 3.13 13.39 5.76
C SER A 55 3.37 11.92 6.15
N GLN A 56 4.27 11.64 7.08
CA GLN A 56 4.51 10.27 7.57
C GLN A 56 3.27 9.72 8.27
N VAL A 57 2.60 10.52 9.11
CA VAL A 57 1.33 10.14 9.76
C VAL A 57 0.26 9.86 8.71
N MET A 58 0.12 10.75 7.73
CA MET A 58 -0.88 10.59 6.66
C MET A 58 -0.58 9.40 5.76
N HIS A 59 0.69 9.12 5.48
CA HIS A 59 1.09 7.92 4.75
C HIS A 59 0.64 6.65 5.48
N MET A 60 0.94 6.52 6.77
CA MET A 60 0.51 5.38 7.58
C MET A 60 -1.01 5.18 7.56
N LEU A 61 -1.78 6.26 7.71
CA LEU A 61 -3.25 6.19 7.62
C LEU A 61 -3.73 5.78 6.23
N THR A 62 -3.12 6.31 5.18
CA THR A 62 -3.49 6.01 3.80
C THR A 62 -3.26 4.53 3.46
N VAL A 63 -2.14 3.94 3.90
CA VAL A 63 -1.86 2.49 3.67
C VAL A 63 -2.92 1.62 4.34
N VAL A 64 -3.34 1.99 5.56
CA VAL A 64 -4.41 1.30 6.29
C VAL A 64 -5.75 1.42 5.53
N ILE A 65 -6.10 2.61 5.04
CA ILE A 65 -7.32 2.85 4.24
C ILE A 65 -7.28 2.05 2.94
N VAL A 66 -6.15 2.02 2.24
CA VAL A 66 -5.96 1.22 1.01
C VAL A 66 -6.12 -0.26 1.30
N GLY A 67 -5.49 -0.76 2.36
CA GLY A 67 -5.62 -2.15 2.80
C GLY A 67 -7.08 -2.52 3.11
N LEU A 68 -7.77 -1.67 3.85
CA LEU A 68 -9.18 -1.88 4.18
C LEU A 68 -10.07 -1.84 2.92
N SER A 69 -9.80 -0.93 1.96
CA SER A 69 -10.56 -0.78 0.70
C SER A 69 -10.40 -1.97 -0.24
N MET A 70 -9.36 -2.79 -0.06
CA MET A 70 -9.14 -4.00 -0.84
C MET A 70 -10.29 -5.01 -0.67
N GLY A 71 -10.95 -5.02 0.51
CA GLY A 71 -12.15 -5.82 0.75
C GLY A 71 -13.27 -5.48 -0.24
N GLY A 72 -13.48 -4.19 -0.52
CA GLY A 72 -14.44 -3.72 -1.54
C GLY A 72 -14.05 -4.17 -2.95
N THR A 73 -12.78 -3.99 -3.34
CA THR A 73 -12.26 -4.45 -4.64
C THR A 73 -12.58 -5.93 -4.88
N ILE A 74 -12.35 -6.78 -3.87
CA ILE A 74 -12.51 -8.23 -3.97
C ILE A 74 -13.99 -8.62 -4.00
N ALA A 75 -14.82 -8.02 -3.13
CA ALA A 75 -16.27 -8.29 -3.13
C ALA A 75 -16.90 -7.92 -4.47
N ILE A 76 -16.60 -6.75 -5.01
CA ILE A 76 -17.06 -6.30 -6.33
C ILE A 76 -16.49 -7.21 -7.44
N GLY A 77 -15.18 -7.48 -7.43
CA GLY A 77 -14.53 -8.31 -8.45
C GLY A 77 -15.13 -9.71 -8.53
N ARG A 78 -15.41 -10.33 -7.38
CA ARG A 78 -16.06 -11.66 -7.34
C ARG A 78 -17.47 -11.64 -7.90
N ALA A 79 -18.28 -10.63 -7.55
CA ALA A 79 -19.63 -10.48 -8.07
C ALA A 79 -19.63 -10.21 -9.59
N VAL A 80 -18.73 -9.34 -10.06
CA VAL A 80 -18.53 -9.09 -11.51
C VAL A 80 -18.12 -10.37 -12.24
N GLY A 81 -17.17 -11.13 -11.70
CA GLY A 81 -16.73 -12.39 -12.26
C GLY A 81 -17.85 -13.44 -12.32
N ALA A 82 -18.69 -13.48 -11.29
CA ALA A 82 -19.88 -14.36 -11.23
C ALA A 82 -21.02 -13.88 -12.15
N ARG A 83 -20.89 -12.73 -12.84
CA ARG A 83 -21.94 -12.06 -13.61
C ARG A 83 -23.19 -11.74 -12.76
N ASP A 84 -23.00 -11.58 -11.45
CA ASP A 84 -24.04 -11.17 -10.51
C ASP A 84 -24.08 -9.63 -10.42
N SER A 85 -24.88 -9.02 -11.28
CA SER A 85 -25.01 -7.56 -11.33
C SER A 85 -25.63 -6.99 -10.05
N GLN A 86 -26.54 -7.70 -9.40
CA GLN A 86 -27.16 -7.26 -8.15
C GLN A 86 -26.19 -7.37 -6.98
N GLY A 87 -25.43 -8.46 -6.87
CA GLY A 87 -24.37 -8.62 -5.89
C GLY A 87 -23.26 -7.59 -6.05
N ALA A 88 -22.90 -7.23 -7.29
CA ALA A 88 -21.96 -6.16 -7.57
C ALA A 88 -22.49 -4.80 -7.13
N ALA A 89 -23.77 -4.45 -7.44
CA ALA A 89 -24.41 -3.21 -7.01
C ALA A 89 -24.42 -3.10 -5.46
N ARG A 90 -24.85 -4.16 -4.77
CA ARG A 90 -24.80 -4.21 -3.29
C ARG A 90 -23.38 -4.07 -2.75
N SER A 91 -22.39 -4.71 -3.38
CA SER A 91 -20.98 -4.59 -2.96
C SER A 91 -20.47 -3.16 -3.11
N VAL A 92 -20.82 -2.45 -4.20
CA VAL A 92 -20.49 -1.03 -4.39
C VAL A 92 -21.16 -0.16 -3.31
N GLY A 93 -22.47 -0.30 -3.12
CA GLY A 93 -23.23 0.49 -2.14
C GLY A 93 -22.73 0.25 -0.70
N ASN A 94 -22.56 -1.01 -0.30
CA ASN A 94 -22.05 -1.35 1.03
C ASN A 94 -20.62 -0.83 1.24
N THR A 95 -19.74 -0.95 0.24
CA THR A 95 -18.38 -0.38 0.32
C THR A 95 -18.46 1.12 0.56
N ALA A 96 -19.25 1.85 -0.21
CA ALA A 96 -19.40 3.29 -0.05
C ALA A 96 -19.94 3.66 1.33
N THR A 97 -20.96 2.96 1.84
CA THR A 97 -21.55 3.22 3.16
C THR A 97 -20.59 2.94 4.31
N ILE A 98 -19.92 1.79 4.28
CA ILE A 98 -18.94 1.39 5.32
C ILE A 98 -17.85 2.44 5.44
N PHE A 99 -17.28 2.84 4.31
CA PHE A 99 -16.14 3.76 4.30
C PHE A 99 -16.54 5.20 4.56
N LEU A 100 -17.76 5.63 4.20
CA LEU A 100 -18.28 6.93 4.58
C LEU A 100 -18.37 7.04 6.11
N VAL A 101 -18.99 6.05 6.76
CA VAL A 101 -19.12 6.03 8.23
C VAL A 101 -17.72 5.94 8.87
N PHE A 102 -16.87 5.03 8.39
CA PHE A 102 -15.50 4.90 8.88
C PHE A 102 -14.71 6.19 8.77
N SER A 103 -14.76 6.87 7.62
CA SER A 103 -13.96 8.08 7.37
C SER A 103 -14.38 9.25 8.25
N VAL A 104 -15.69 9.42 8.47
CA VAL A 104 -16.20 10.48 9.36
C VAL A 104 -15.80 10.20 10.80
N LEU A 105 -16.00 8.95 11.28
CA LEU A 105 -15.60 8.56 12.64
C LEU A 105 -14.08 8.67 12.84
N ALA A 106 -13.29 8.22 11.88
CA ALA A 106 -11.84 8.31 11.91
C ALA A 106 -11.37 9.78 11.91
N SER A 107 -11.95 10.63 11.07
CA SER A 107 -11.64 12.06 11.01
C SER A 107 -11.87 12.73 12.36
N VAL A 108 -13.06 12.56 12.94
CA VAL A 108 -13.41 13.13 14.25
C VAL A 108 -12.47 12.61 15.34
N LEU A 109 -12.29 11.28 15.43
CA LEU A 109 -11.44 10.66 16.43
C LEU A 109 -9.99 11.16 16.34
N LEU A 110 -9.41 11.20 15.13
CA LEU A 110 -8.02 11.59 14.94
C LEU A 110 -7.78 13.07 15.19
N ILE A 111 -8.75 13.94 14.91
CA ILE A 111 -8.66 15.36 15.28
C ILE A 111 -8.57 15.50 16.81
N PHE A 112 -9.37 14.76 17.58
CA PHE A 112 -9.27 14.77 19.05
C PHE A 112 -7.96 14.17 19.57
N LEU A 113 -7.38 13.20 18.85
CA LEU A 113 -6.13 12.55 19.22
C LEU A 113 -4.87 13.26 18.71
N ALA A 114 -5.00 14.35 17.94
CA ALA A 114 -3.89 15.01 17.26
C ALA A 114 -2.73 15.37 18.22
N ASP A 115 -3.04 15.96 19.36
CA ASP A 115 -2.01 16.33 20.36
C ASP A 115 -1.32 15.09 20.98
N GLY A 116 -2.07 14.01 21.17
CA GLY A 116 -1.53 12.72 21.60
C GLY A 116 -0.59 12.09 20.58
N ILE A 117 -0.95 12.16 19.31
CA ILE A 117 -0.13 11.64 18.19
C ILE A 117 1.20 12.42 18.11
N ILE A 118 1.17 13.74 18.19
CA ILE A 118 2.36 14.59 18.15
C ILE A 118 3.34 14.24 19.28
N ARG A 119 2.81 14.03 20.50
CA ARG A 119 3.61 13.60 21.65
C ARG A 119 4.19 12.20 21.47
N LEU A 120 3.38 11.28 20.94
CA LEU A 120 3.80 9.89 20.72
C LEU A 120 4.96 9.78 19.71
N ILE A 121 4.93 10.64 18.69
CA ILE A 121 5.98 10.65 17.63
C ILE A 121 7.21 11.47 18.09
N ALA A 122 7.16 12.08 19.26
CA ALA A 122 8.22 12.92 19.80
C ALA A 122 8.63 14.05 18.82
N THR A 123 7.62 14.72 18.25
CA THR A 123 7.85 15.86 17.34
C THR A 123 8.64 16.96 18.07
N PRO A 124 9.72 17.53 17.46
CA PRO A 124 10.47 18.63 18.04
C PRO A 124 9.56 19.80 18.42
N PRO A 125 9.77 20.41 19.61
CA PRO A 125 8.91 21.50 20.10
C PRO A 125 8.73 22.65 19.11
N GLU A 126 9.80 22.98 18.36
CA GLU A 126 9.82 24.06 17.37
C GLU A 126 8.88 23.78 16.18
N ALA A 127 8.69 22.50 15.83
CA ALA A 127 7.83 22.07 14.72
C ALA A 127 6.43 21.64 15.18
N ALA A 128 6.19 21.47 16.49
CA ALA A 128 4.97 20.86 17.01
C ALA A 128 3.70 21.65 16.64
N ALA A 129 3.74 22.97 16.68
CA ALA A 129 2.59 23.80 16.36
C ALA A 129 2.21 23.71 14.87
N GLU A 130 3.18 23.75 13.96
CA GLU A 130 2.95 23.62 12.53
C GLU A 130 2.54 22.18 12.16
N THR A 131 3.15 21.16 12.78
CA THR A 131 2.74 19.75 12.62
C THR A 131 1.28 19.57 13.02
N ARG A 132 0.87 20.18 14.14
CA ARG A 132 -0.52 20.14 14.60
C ARG A 132 -1.49 20.71 13.57
N GLN A 133 -1.18 21.89 13.02
CA GLN A 133 -2.00 22.50 11.98
C GLN A 133 -2.08 21.59 10.73
N TYR A 134 -0.95 21.08 10.28
CA TYR A 134 -0.87 20.17 9.14
C TYR A 134 -1.78 18.94 9.32
N ILE A 135 -1.60 18.20 10.44
CA ILE A 135 -2.36 16.96 10.64
C ILE A 135 -3.85 17.21 10.88
N ILE A 136 -4.25 18.31 11.53
CA ILE A 136 -5.67 18.65 11.72
C ILE A 136 -6.35 18.91 10.38
N ILE A 137 -5.71 19.67 9.48
CA ILE A 137 -6.24 19.93 8.13
C ILE A 137 -6.36 18.62 7.35
N CYS A 138 -5.32 17.79 7.40
CA CYS A 138 -5.34 16.48 6.73
C CYS A 138 -6.36 15.52 7.35
N PHE A 139 -6.53 15.50 8.67
CA PHE A 139 -7.54 14.68 9.34
C PHE A 139 -8.96 15.12 8.99
N ALA A 140 -9.21 16.43 8.86
CA ALA A 140 -10.48 16.93 8.31
C ALA A 140 -10.68 16.50 6.85
N GLY A 141 -9.60 16.30 6.10
CA GLY A 141 -9.60 15.81 4.72
C GLY A 141 -9.78 14.29 4.57
N ILE A 142 -9.71 13.48 5.66
CA ILE A 142 -9.82 12.01 5.60
C ILE A 142 -11.06 11.53 4.85
N PRO A 143 -12.25 12.12 4.96
CA PRO A 143 -13.41 11.70 4.17
C PRO A 143 -13.17 11.75 2.66
N PHE A 144 -12.45 12.74 2.16
CA PHE A 144 -12.13 12.87 0.73
C PHE A 144 -11.02 11.89 0.31
N ILE A 145 -9.96 11.74 1.13
CA ILE A 145 -8.89 10.77 0.89
C ILE A 145 -9.49 9.34 0.84
N THR A 146 -10.37 9.02 1.77
CA THR A 146 -11.06 7.73 1.82
C THR A 146 -11.99 7.56 0.62
N ALA A 147 -12.80 8.56 0.27
CA ALA A 147 -13.70 8.52 -0.88
C ALA A 147 -12.94 8.25 -2.19
N TYR A 148 -11.81 8.91 -2.41
CA TYR A 148 -10.94 8.65 -3.56
C TYR A 148 -10.47 7.17 -3.59
N ASN A 149 -9.95 6.65 -2.47
CA ASN A 149 -9.47 5.27 -2.40
C ASN A 149 -10.59 4.25 -2.60
N VAL A 150 -11.79 4.52 -2.08
CA VAL A 150 -12.98 3.69 -2.28
C VAL A 150 -13.41 3.68 -3.74
N ILE A 151 -13.53 4.84 -4.38
CA ILE A 151 -13.91 4.92 -5.80
C ILE A 151 -12.86 4.20 -6.65
N SER A 152 -11.57 4.40 -6.36
CA SER A 152 -10.48 3.67 -7.02
C SER A 152 -10.59 2.15 -6.81
N SER A 153 -10.98 1.70 -5.62
CA SER A 153 -11.22 0.27 -5.32
C SER A 153 -12.39 -0.31 -6.11
N ILE A 154 -13.45 0.49 -6.30
CA ILE A 154 -14.61 0.12 -7.12
C ILE A 154 -14.19 -0.06 -8.59
N PHE A 155 -13.46 0.90 -9.16
CA PHE A 155 -12.94 0.77 -10.53
C PHE A 155 -12.04 -0.45 -10.69
N ARG A 156 -11.13 -0.71 -9.72
CA ARG A 156 -10.29 -1.93 -9.73
C ARG A 156 -11.13 -3.20 -9.68
N GLY A 157 -12.20 -3.22 -8.87
CA GLY A 157 -13.15 -4.34 -8.82
C GLY A 157 -13.82 -4.60 -10.17
N PHE A 158 -14.11 -3.55 -10.92
CA PHE A 158 -14.64 -3.64 -12.30
C PHE A 158 -13.58 -4.00 -13.36
N GLY A 159 -12.30 -4.02 -12.99
CA GLY A 159 -11.21 -4.34 -13.92
C GLY A 159 -10.60 -3.12 -14.60
N ASP A 160 -10.89 -1.91 -14.11
CA ASP A 160 -10.33 -0.66 -14.64
C ASP A 160 -9.32 -0.05 -13.66
N THR A 161 -8.06 0.03 -14.07
CA THR A 161 -6.98 0.72 -13.34
C THR A 161 -6.53 2.00 -14.05
N LYS A 162 -6.94 2.19 -15.30
CA LYS A 162 -6.54 3.37 -16.08
C LYS A 162 -7.27 4.62 -15.62
N THR A 163 -8.56 4.50 -15.38
CA THR A 163 -9.39 5.63 -14.95
C THR A 163 -8.90 6.23 -13.62
N PRO A 164 -8.67 5.44 -12.55
CA PRO A 164 -8.07 5.96 -11.32
C PRO A 164 -6.67 6.57 -11.52
N MET A 165 -5.86 6.03 -12.42
CA MET A 165 -4.53 6.58 -12.74
C MET A 165 -4.64 8.03 -13.26
N TYR A 166 -5.61 8.33 -14.12
CA TYR A 166 -5.81 9.71 -14.59
C TYR A 166 -6.25 10.65 -13.48
N PHE A 167 -7.04 10.18 -12.51
CA PHE A 167 -7.41 11.00 -11.36
C PHE A 167 -6.20 11.36 -10.51
N VAL A 168 -5.31 10.40 -10.25
CA VAL A 168 -4.04 10.64 -9.52
C VAL A 168 -3.16 11.61 -10.29
N LEU A 169 -3.04 11.45 -11.60
CA LEU A 169 -2.20 12.33 -12.43
C LEU A 169 -2.68 13.78 -12.33
N VAL A 170 -3.97 14.02 -12.53
CA VAL A 170 -4.53 15.38 -12.44
C VAL A 170 -4.41 15.95 -11.04
N ALA A 171 -4.74 15.13 -10.01
CA ALA A 171 -4.61 15.56 -8.63
C ALA A 171 -3.15 15.89 -8.25
N GLY A 172 -2.18 15.10 -8.71
CA GLY A 172 -0.76 15.37 -8.45
C GLY A 172 -0.30 16.69 -9.09
N ILE A 173 -0.72 16.96 -10.34
CA ILE A 173 -0.42 18.26 -10.99
C ILE A 173 -1.03 19.42 -10.21
N VAL A 174 -2.31 19.30 -9.83
CA VAL A 174 -3.01 20.35 -9.07
C VAL A 174 -2.39 20.52 -7.68
N ASN A 175 -2.03 19.44 -7.01
CA ASN A 175 -1.32 19.49 -5.71
C ASN A 175 -0.02 20.30 -5.83
N ILE A 176 0.88 19.96 -6.78
CA ILE A 176 2.14 20.67 -6.99
C ILE A 176 1.92 22.16 -7.28
N VAL A 177 0.93 22.50 -8.11
CA VAL A 177 0.59 23.90 -8.40
C VAL A 177 0.08 24.63 -7.16
N LEU A 178 -0.81 23.99 -6.39
CA LEU A 178 -1.33 24.57 -5.15
C LEU A 178 -0.26 24.70 -4.08
N ASP A 179 0.64 23.71 -3.93
CA ASP A 179 1.79 23.81 -3.03
C ASP A 179 2.65 25.02 -3.36
N TYR A 180 3.00 25.20 -4.63
CA TYR A 180 3.79 26.35 -5.04
C TYR A 180 3.09 27.67 -4.72
N ILE A 181 1.78 27.78 -4.92
CA ILE A 181 1.01 29.02 -4.67
C ILE A 181 0.82 29.25 -3.16
N LEU A 182 0.41 28.22 -2.41
CA LEU A 182 0.04 28.37 -1.00
C LEU A 182 1.27 28.48 -0.09
N ILE A 183 2.34 27.73 -0.40
CA ILE A 183 3.57 27.76 0.41
C ILE A 183 4.45 28.93 0.01
N GLY A 184 4.60 29.24 -1.28
CA GLY A 184 5.44 30.32 -1.79
C GLY A 184 4.78 31.69 -1.62
N PRO A 185 4.05 32.23 -2.62
CA PRO A 185 3.52 33.60 -2.57
C PRO A 185 2.61 33.90 -1.38
N LEU A 186 1.81 32.92 -0.92
CA LEU A 186 0.89 33.10 0.21
C LEU A 186 1.53 32.84 1.57
N GLY A 187 2.73 32.24 1.63
CA GLY A 187 3.49 32.05 2.87
C GLY A 187 2.81 31.19 3.93
N MET A 188 1.92 30.26 3.53
CA MET A 188 1.10 29.47 4.46
C MET A 188 1.86 28.31 5.13
N GLY A 189 3.13 28.06 4.76
CA GLY A 189 3.97 27.04 5.37
C GLY A 189 3.35 25.64 5.35
N ALA A 190 3.42 24.92 6.48
CA ALA A 190 2.88 23.56 6.59
C ALA A 190 1.37 23.49 6.37
N SER A 191 0.61 24.52 6.77
CA SER A 191 -0.84 24.57 6.51
C SER A 191 -1.16 24.66 5.02
N GLY A 192 -0.32 25.35 4.24
CA GLY A 192 -0.44 25.44 2.78
C GLY A 192 -0.28 24.07 2.12
N ALA A 193 0.75 23.30 2.51
CA ALA A 193 0.97 21.93 2.03
C ALA A 193 -0.21 21.01 2.35
N ALA A 194 -0.74 21.08 3.58
CA ALA A 194 -1.90 20.30 3.99
C ALA A 194 -3.16 20.65 3.18
N LEU A 195 -3.42 21.94 2.96
CA LEU A 195 -4.56 22.40 2.16
C LEU A 195 -4.44 22.01 0.68
N ALA A 196 -3.25 22.11 0.09
CA ALA A 196 -3.00 21.66 -1.28
C ALA A 196 -3.30 20.16 -1.43
N THR A 197 -2.81 19.35 -0.48
CA THR A 197 -3.07 17.91 -0.45
C THR A 197 -4.57 17.61 -0.35
N VAL A 198 -5.29 18.21 0.59
CA VAL A 198 -6.74 17.99 0.75
C VAL A 198 -7.51 18.50 -0.46
N ALA A 199 -7.22 19.69 -0.98
CA ALA A 199 -7.90 20.25 -2.14
C ALA A 199 -7.73 19.41 -3.41
N SER A 200 -6.53 18.88 -3.65
CA SER A 200 -6.25 17.97 -4.76
C SER A 200 -7.03 16.65 -4.63
N GLN A 201 -7.19 16.12 -3.41
CA GLN A 201 -8.02 14.94 -3.17
C GLN A 201 -9.51 15.22 -3.38
N VAL A 202 -10.02 16.38 -2.95
CA VAL A 202 -11.39 16.81 -3.22
C VAL A 202 -11.64 16.84 -4.73
N LEU A 203 -10.72 17.45 -5.51
CA LEU A 203 -10.83 17.49 -6.96
C LEU A 203 -10.85 16.08 -7.57
N SER A 204 -9.98 15.18 -7.10
CA SER A 204 -9.97 13.77 -7.52
C SER A 204 -11.32 13.09 -7.29
N VAL A 205 -11.92 13.29 -6.12
CA VAL A 205 -13.24 12.72 -5.78
C VAL A 205 -14.33 13.28 -6.70
N LEU A 206 -14.33 14.59 -6.95
CA LEU A 206 -15.31 15.23 -7.84
C LEU A 206 -15.19 14.68 -9.28
N MET A 207 -13.96 14.59 -9.81
CA MET A 207 -13.70 14.01 -11.12
C MET A 207 -14.13 12.55 -11.18
N ALA A 208 -13.76 11.76 -10.17
CA ALA A 208 -14.08 10.35 -10.08
C ALA A 208 -15.60 10.13 -10.04
N PHE A 209 -16.33 10.98 -9.32
CA PHE A 209 -17.78 10.90 -9.22
C PHE A 209 -18.46 11.27 -10.57
N VAL A 210 -17.97 12.30 -11.27
CA VAL A 210 -18.45 12.66 -12.60
C VAL A 210 -18.23 11.53 -13.61
N VAL A 211 -17.04 10.94 -13.59
CA VAL A 211 -16.72 9.82 -14.49
C VAL A 211 -17.54 8.58 -14.14
N LEU A 212 -17.70 8.26 -12.85
CA LEU A 212 -18.52 7.12 -12.41
C LEU A 212 -19.97 7.24 -12.87
N LYS A 213 -20.54 8.46 -12.84
CA LYS A 213 -21.91 8.72 -13.37
C LYS A 213 -22.00 8.57 -14.88
N LYS A 214 -20.93 8.92 -15.63
CA LYS A 214 -20.91 8.87 -17.10
C LYS A 214 -20.51 7.48 -17.64
N THR A 215 -19.84 6.68 -16.84
CA THR A 215 -19.37 5.36 -17.26
C THR A 215 -20.48 4.35 -17.13
N ASP A 216 -20.92 3.80 -18.25
CA ASP A 216 -21.81 2.64 -18.24
C ASP A 216 -21.04 1.41 -17.76
N THR A 217 -21.15 1.12 -16.46
CA THR A 217 -20.56 -0.09 -15.85
C THR A 217 -21.40 -1.32 -16.12
N GLY A 218 -22.59 -1.19 -16.73
CA GLY A 218 -23.60 -2.23 -16.89
C GLY A 218 -24.16 -2.72 -15.54
N ILE A 219 -23.95 -1.95 -14.46
CA ILE A 219 -24.45 -2.23 -13.12
C ILE A 219 -25.19 -0.99 -12.64
N SER A 220 -26.50 -1.15 -12.44
CA SER A 220 -27.34 -0.06 -11.91
C SER A 220 -27.34 -0.13 -10.39
N VAL A 221 -26.73 0.86 -9.75
CA VAL A 221 -26.72 0.99 -8.28
C VAL A 221 -27.92 1.84 -7.86
N SER A 222 -28.79 1.28 -7.06
CA SER A 222 -30.00 1.92 -6.52
C SER A 222 -29.77 2.37 -5.07
N LYS A 223 -30.67 3.24 -4.56
CA LYS A 223 -30.61 3.69 -3.15
C LYS A 223 -30.68 2.52 -2.15
N LYS A 224 -31.32 1.41 -2.53
CA LYS A 224 -31.45 0.20 -1.69
C LYS A 224 -30.13 -0.53 -1.49
N ASP A 225 -29.18 -0.40 -2.44
CA ASP A 225 -27.90 -1.08 -2.39
C ASP A 225 -26.93 -0.45 -1.36
N PHE A 226 -27.22 0.78 -0.90
CA PHE A 226 -26.49 1.44 0.18
C PHE A 226 -26.93 0.97 1.59
N ALA A 227 -28.05 0.24 1.69
CA ALA A 227 -28.43 -0.41 2.94
C ALA A 227 -27.41 -1.52 3.29
N ILE A 228 -27.06 -1.62 4.56
CA ILE A 228 -26.06 -2.57 5.04
C ILE A 228 -26.60 -4.00 4.90
N ASP A 229 -26.00 -4.75 3.99
CA ASP A 229 -26.18 -6.20 3.87
C ASP A 229 -25.11 -6.90 4.71
N ARG A 230 -25.52 -7.62 5.73
CA ARG A 230 -24.60 -8.31 6.69
C ARG A 230 -23.64 -9.27 5.98
N THR A 231 -24.07 -9.92 4.92
CA THR A 231 -23.24 -10.87 4.17
C THR A 231 -22.13 -10.15 3.41
N VAL A 232 -22.48 -9.09 2.69
CA VAL A 232 -21.54 -8.25 1.94
C VAL A 232 -20.62 -7.50 2.90
N PHE A 233 -21.18 -6.90 3.96
CA PHE A 233 -20.42 -6.24 5.02
C PHE A 233 -19.35 -7.16 5.61
N SER A 234 -19.76 -8.36 6.04
CA SER A 234 -18.84 -9.36 6.59
C SER A 234 -17.75 -9.78 5.59
N ALA A 235 -18.11 -9.93 4.30
CA ALA A 235 -17.15 -10.29 3.25
C ALA A 235 -16.09 -9.20 3.04
N ILE A 236 -16.51 -7.92 3.02
CA ILE A 236 -15.61 -6.77 2.88
C ILE A 236 -14.64 -6.68 4.07
N LEU A 237 -15.17 -6.77 5.30
CA LEU A 237 -14.34 -6.65 6.51
C LEU A 237 -13.43 -7.86 6.73
N ARG A 238 -13.88 -9.08 6.35
CA ARG A 238 -13.06 -10.31 6.43
C ARG A 238 -11.79 -10.23 5.61
N VAL A 239 -11.78 -9.43 4.56
CA VAL A 239 -10.58 -9.18 3.77
C VAL A 239 -9.91 -7.88 4.19
N GLY A 240 -10.65 -6.80 4.29
CA GLY A 240 -10.10 -5.47 4.52
C GLY A 240 -9.41 -5.32 5.88
N VAL A 241 -10.02 -5.82 6.96
CA VAL A 241 -9.45 -5.68 8.31
C VAL A 241 -8.11 -6.42 8.47
N PRO A 242 -7.98 -7.71 8.11
CA PRO A 242 -6.67 -8.37 8.21
C PRO A 242 -5.57 -7.67 7.41
N ILE A 243 -5.88 -7.16 6.22
CA ILE A 243 -4.90 -6.44 5.40
C ILE A 243 -4.55 -5.09 6.02
N ALA A 244 -5.52 -4.33 6.49
CA ALA A 244 -5.27 -3.05 7.15
C ALA A 244 -4.40 -3.20 8.41
N VAL A 245 -4.67 -4.21 9.22
CA VAL A 245 -3.86 -4.53 10.41
C VAL A 245 -2.47 -5.01 10.01
N GLN A 246 -2.34 -5.83 8.96
CA GLN A 246 -1.06 -6.25 8.39
C GLN A 246 -0.20 -5.04 7.97
N GLU A 247 -0.77 -4.08 7.24
CA GLU A 247 -0.07 -2.86 6.83
C GLU A 247 0.41 -2.06 8.04
N GLY A 248 -0.44 -1.92 9.07
CA GLY A 248 -0.06 -1.30 10.34
C GLY A 248 1.14 -1.99 11.00
N PHE A 249 1.16 -3.32 11.06
CA PHE A 249 2.28 -4.09 11.61
C PHE A 249 3.57 -3.92 10.80
N ILE A 250 3.48 -3.83 9.47
CA ILE A 250 4.63 -3.56 8.61
C ILE A 250 5.22 -2.18 8.92
N GLN A 251 4.40 -1.15 9.07
CA GLN A 251 4.87 0.20 9.44
C GLN A 251 5.52 0.23 10.83
N ILE A 252 4.92 -0.45 11.81
CA ILE A 252 5.52 -0.59 13.15
C ILE A 252 6.88 -1.31 13.06
N SER A 253 7.01 -2.34 12.23
CA SER A 253 8.28 -3.04 12.02
C SER A 253 9.39 -2.10 11.52
N PHE A 254 9.09 -1.23 10.57
CA PHE A 254 10.06 -0.23 10.10
C PHE A 254 10.47 0.73 11.22
N LEU A 255 9.52 1.21 12.03
CA LEU A 255 9.84 2.08 13.17
C LEU A 255 10.75 1.38 14.20
N VAL A 256 10.48 0.10 14.50
CA VAL A 256 11.31 -0.69 15.43
C VAL A 256 12.71 -0.90 14.88
N ILE A 257 12.85 -1.20 13.60
CA ILE A 257 14.17 -1.38 12.94
C ILE A 257 14.95 -0.07 12.96
N THR A 258 14.30 1.06 12.65
CA THR A 258 14.92 2.38 12.74
C THR A 258 15.34 2.69 14.18
N ALA A 259 14.50 2.38 15.19
CA ALA A 259 14.86 2.57 16.60
C ALA A 259 16.08 1.73 17.00
N ILE A 260 16.17 0.48 16.55
CA ILE A 260 17.35 -0.38 16.75
C ILE A 260 18.58 0.23 16.07
N ALA A 261 18.47 0.73 14.86
CA ALA A 261 19.57 1.38 14.15
C ALA A 261 20.06 2.64 14.88
N ASN A 262 19.15 3.44 15.44
CA ASN A 262 19.47 4.66 16.17
C ASN A 262 20.34 4.40 17.41
N THR A 263 20.25 3.23 18.05
CA THR A 263 21.11 2.87 19.20
C THR A 263 22.58 2.74 18.82
N ARG A 264 22.91 2.66 17.53
CA ARG A 264 24.28 2.49 17.03
C ARG A 264 24.93 3.81 16.58
N GLY A 265 24.28 4.94 16.79
CA GLY A 265 24.77 6.25 16.46
C GLY A 265 24.31 6.79 15.11
N VAL A 266 24.62 8.06 14.88
CA VAL A 266 24.05 8.88 13.79
C VAL A 266 24.39 8.34 12.40
N THR A 267 25.63 7.89 12.17
CA THR A 267 26.07 7.36 10.88
C THR A 267 25.28 6.12 10.49
N ILE A 268 25.05 5.18 11.43
CA ILE A 268 24.28 3.96 11.18
C ILE A 268 22.80 4.30 10.97
N ALA A 269 22.22 5.17 11.80
CA ALA A 269 20.85 5.64 11.67
C ALA A 269 20.60 6.29 10.30
N ALA A 270 21.50 7.16 9.85
CA ALA A 270 21.42 7.80 8.53
C ALA A 270 21.52 6.76 7.39
N SER A 271 22.44 5.82 7.51
CA SER A 271 22.60 4.73 6.52
C SER A 271 21.35 3.91 6.35
N VAL A 272 20.76 3.45 7.46
CA VAL A 272 19.51 2.68 7.47
C VAL A 272 18.35 3.50 6.94
N GLY A 273 18.20 4.75 7.38
CA GLY A 273 17.10 5.63 6.95
C GLY A 273 17.10 5.91 5.44
N ILE A 274 18.28 6.11 4.82
CA ILE A 274 18.41 6.28 3.37
C ILE A 274 17.99 4.99 2.65
N VAL A 275 18.51 3.85 3.09
CA VAL A 275 18.21 2.57 2.44
C VAL A 275 16.73 2.20 2.60
N GLU A 276 16.10 2.46 3.75
CA GLU A 276 14.66 2.23 3.92
C GLU A 276 13.81 3.04 2.94
N LYS A 277 14.19 4.29 2.63
CA LYS A 277 13.51 5.10 1.61
C LYS A 277 13.65 4.47 0.21
N LEU A 278 14.83 3.97 -0.14
CA LEU A 278 15.05 3.26 -1.40
C LEU A 278 14.21 1.97 -1.47
N ILE A 279 14.17 1.22 -0.39
CA ILE A 279 13.39 -0.02 -0.30
C ILE A 279 11.90 0.26 -0.44
N CYS A 280 11.35 1.28 0.21
CA CYS A 280 9.95 1.69 0.02
C CYS A 280 9.63 1.93 -1.46
N PHE A 281 10.55 2.55 -2.20
CA PHE A 281 10.39 2.79 -3.63
C PHE A 281 10.43 1.49 -4.44
N PHE A 282 11.36 0.58 -4.16
CA PHE A 282 11.42 -0.71 -4.84
C PHE A 282 10.19 -1.59 -4.57
N PHE A 283 9.59 -1.46 -3.39
CA PHE A 283 8.40 -2.23 -3.00
C PHE A 283 7.09 -1.73 -3.61
N LEU A 284 7.10 -0.62 -4.35
CA LEU A 284 5.92 -0.19 -5.11
C LEU A 284 5.49 -1.25 -6.15
N VAL A 285 6.45 -1.97 -6.77
CA VAL A 285 6.14 -3.00 -7.76
C VAL A 285 5.48 -4.24 -7.12
N PRO A 286 6.04 -4.87 -6.07
CA PRO A 286 5.36 -5.94 -5.36
C PRO A 286 3.98 -5.54 -4.82
N SER A 287 3.83 -4.35 -4.26
CA SER A 287 2.56 -3.83 -3.75
C SER A 287 1.51 -3.66 -4.86
N ALA A 288 1.92 -3.12 -5.99
CA ALA A 288 1.05 -3.01 -7.16
C ALA A 288 0.63 -4.38 -7.69
N MET A 289 1.55 -5.36 -7.67
CA MET A 289 1.25 -6.72 -8.11
C MET A 289 0.32 -7.44 -7.12
N LEU A 290 0.47 -7.26 -5.80
CA LEU A 290 -0.47 -7.77 -4.80
C LEU A 290 -1.90 -7.32 -5.13
N SER A 291 -2.11 -6.02 -5.36
CA SER A 291 -3.42 -5.46 -5.70
C SER A 291 -3.94 -6.00 -7.04
N SER A 292 -3.07 -6.12 -8.04
CA SER A 292 -3.43 -6.62 -9.37
C SER A 292 -3.81 -8.10 -9.35
N VAL A 293 -3.00 -8.93 -8.69
CA VAL A 293 -3.29 -10.36 -8.51
C VAL A 293 -4.60 -10.54 -7.76
N SER A 294 -4.85 -9.74 -6.70
CA SER A 294 -6.07 -9.86 -5.92
C SER A 294 -7.33 -9.55 -6.74
N ALA A 295 -7.32 -8.48 -7.53
CA ALA A 295 -8.46 -8.06 -8.32
C ALA A 295 -8.76 -9.05 -9.47
N ILE A 296 -7.73 -9.43 -10.24
CA ILE A 296 -7.88 -10.35 -11.38
C ILE A 296 -8.23 -11.75 -10.89
N ALA A 297 -7.58 -12.26 -9.85
CA ALA A 297 -7.91 -13.57 -9.28
C ALA A 297 -9.30 -13.57 -8.66
N ALA A 298 -9.77 -12.46 -8.04
CA ALA A 298 -11.13 -12.37 -7.50
C ALA A 298 -12.19 -12.49 -8.58
N GLN A 299 -12.04 -11.82 -9.74
CA GLN A 299 -12.96 -11.97 -10.86
C GLN A 299 -12.95 -13.41 -11.41
N ASN A 300 -11.76 -14.01 -11.59
CA ASN A 300 -11.65 -15.38 -12.08
C ASN A 300 -12.21 -16.41 -11.08
N ALA A 301 -12.00 -16.20 -9.79
CA ALA A 301 -12.59 -17.03 -8.73
C ALA A 301 -14.11 -16.89 -8.66
N GLY A 302 -14.65 -15.68 -8.86
CA GLY A 302 -16.09 -15.43 -8.99
C GLY A 302 -16.71 -16.15 -10.18
N ALA A 303 -16.00 -16.17 -11.31
CA ALA A 303 -16.40 -16.89 -12.52
C ALA A 303 -16.22 -18.43 -12.45
N GLY A 304 -15.74 -18.99 -11.33
CA GLY A 304 -15.42 -20.40 -11.20
C GLY A 304 -14.18 -20.86 -11.98
N LYS A 305 -13.39 -19.91 -12.52
CA LYS A 305 -12.20 -20.18 -13.37
C LYS A 305 -10.92 -20.27 -12.51
N ASP A 306 -10.87 -21.21 -11.57
CA ASP A 306 -9.76 -21.35 -10.60
C ASP A 306 -8.38 -21.56 -11.24
N ARG A 307 -8.33 -22.30 -12.35
CA ARG A 307 -7.07 -22.50 -13.09
C ARG A 307 -6.50 -21.15 -13.57
N ARG A 308 -7.38 -20.25 -14.03
CA ARG A 308 -6.95 -18.90 -14.46
C ARG A 308 -6.54 -18.03 -13.27
N ALA A 309 -7.24 -18.11 -12.15
CA ALA A 309 -6.82 -17.42 -10.93
C ALA A 309 -5.42 -17.87 -10.46
N THR A 310 -5.10 -19.18 -10.58
CA THR A 310 -3.76 -19.70 -10.29
C THR A 310 -2.72 -19.23 -11.32
N GLN A 311 -3.08 -19.12 -12.60
CA GLN A 311 -2.21 -18.55 -13.63
C GLN A 311 -1.83 -17.11 -13.32
N VAL A 312 -2.78 -16.30 -12.82
CA VAL A 312 -2.50 -14.92 -12.38
C VAL A 312 -1.43 -14.89 -11.29
N LEU A 313 -1.53 -15.78 -10.28
CA LEU A 313 -0.53 -15.91 -9.23
C LEU A 313 0.84 -16.25 -9.81
N VAL A 314 0.94 -17.27 -10.66
CA VAL A 314 2.22 -17.72 -11.23
C VAL A 314 2.86 -16.62 -12.09
N TYR A 315 2.10 -16.00 -13.00
CA TYR A 315 2.64 -14.90 -13.81
C TYR A 315 3.02 -13.68 -12.98
N GLY A 316 2.22 -13.35 -11.94
CA GLY A 316 2.54 -12.29 -11.00
C GLY A 316 3.87 -12.53 -10.30
N ILE A 317 4.09 -13.75 -9.79
CA ILE A 317 5.37 -14.16 -9.15
C ILE A 317 6.51 -14.02 -10.16
N VAL A 318 6.38 -14.56 -11.36
CA VAL A 318 7.46 -14.51 -12.37
C VAL A 318 7.84 -13.07 -12.71
N ILE A 319 6.86 -12.21 -13.01
CA ILE A 319 7.12 -10.80 -13.35
C ILE A 319 7.82 -10.09 -12.19
N CYS A 320 7.31 -10.26 -10.96
CA CYS A 320 7.87 -9.59 -9.81
C CYS A 320 9.28 -10.10 -9.44
N VAL A 321 9.51 -11.41 -9.51
CA VAL A 321 10.83 -11.99 -9.25
C VAL A 321 11.84 -11.54 -10.32
N CYS A 322 11.45 -11.46 -11.60
CA CYS A 322 12.30 -10.89 -12.63
C CYS A 322 12.67 -9.43 -12.32
N PHE A 323 11.69 -8.61 -11.92
CA PHE A 323 11.95 -7.25 -11.48
C PHE A 323 12.88 -7.21 -10.26
N GLY A 324 12.59 -8.00 -9.23
CA GLY A 324 13.41 -8.11 -8.02
C GLY A 324 14.85 -8.54 -8.32
N ALA A 325 15.04 -9.48 -9.26
CA ALA A 325 16.36 -9.93 -9.70
C ALA A 325 17.16 -8.80 -10.40
N VAL A 326 16.48 -7.97 -11.20
CA VAL A 326 17.12 -6.80 -11.82
C VAL A 326 17.56 -5.81 -10.75
N ILE A 327 16.68 -5.45 -9.81
CA ILE A 327 17.02 -4.52 -8.71
C ILE A 327 18.16 -5.10 -7.84
N PHE A 328 18.07 -6.38 -7.48
CA PHE A 328 19.11 -7.08 -6.74
C PHE A 328 20.46 -6.97 -7.46
N THR A 329 20.49 -7.30 -8.74
CA THR A 329 21.73 -7.26 -9.55
C THR A 329 22.30 -5.84 -9.60
N ILE A 330 21.48 -4.83 -9.86
CA ILE A 330 21.93 -3.43 -9.87
C ILE A 330 22.53 -3.05 -8.51
N CYS A 331 21.83 -3.39 -7.42
CA CYS A 331 22.29 -3.03 -6.07
C CYS A 331 23.53 -3.81 -5.63
N GLN A 332 23.81 -5.04 -6.13
CA GLN A 332 25.07 -5.72 -5.83
C GLN A 332 26.29 -4.95 -6.37
N PHE A 333 26.17 -4.38 -7.55
CA PHE A 333 27.30 -3.66 -8.19
C PHE A 333 27.34 -2.17 -7.84
N PHE A 334 26.19 -1.54 -7.62
CA PHE A 334 26.06 -0.09 -7.51
C PHE A 334 25.52 0.40 -6.17
N ALA A 335 25.54 -0.42 -5.09
CA ALA A 335 24.97 -0.03 -3.81
C ALA A 335 25.55 1.28 -3.25
N GLU A 336 26.88 1.38 -3.16
CA GLU A 336 27.55 2.59 -2.66
C GLU A 336 27.34 3.82 -3.56
N PRO A 337 27.49 3.74 -4.90
CA PRO A 337 27.09 4.82 -5.81
C PRO A 337 25.65 5.28 -5.63
N ILE A 338 24.70 4.38 -5.43
CA ILE A 338 23.29 4.71 -5.21
C ILE A 338 23.11 5.47 -3.88
N VAL A 339 23.71 4.99 -2.78
CA VAL A 339 23.66 5.70 -1.50
C VAL A 339 24.32 7.06 -1.58
N ARG A 340 25.44 7.18 -2.32
CA ARG A 340 26.18 8.44 -2.53
C ARG A 340 25.35 9.53 -3.24
N LEU A 341 24.30 9.19 -3.95
CA LEU A 341 23.37 10.17 -4.51
C LEU A 341 22.65 10.99 -3.43
N PHE A 342 22.51 10.42 -2.24
CA PHE A 342 21.81 11.05 -1.11
C PHE A 342 22.75 11.71 -0.11
N VAL A 343 24.02 11.29 -0.05
CA VAL A 343 25.02 11.82 0.89
C VAL A 343 26.36 11.99 0.19
N LYS A 344 26.80 13.26 0.03
CA LYS A 344 28.03 13.59 -0.71
C LYS A 344 29.32 13.50 0.11
N ASN A 345 29.26 13.76 1.43
CA ASN A 345 30.44 14.05 2.25
C ASN A 345 30.60 13.13 3.47
N ASP A 346 29.87 12.01 3.57
CA ASP A 346 30.02 11.06 4.67
C ASP A 346 30.27 9.64 4.13
N GLU A 347 31.54 9.29 4.02
CA GLU A 347 31.96 7.98 3.53
C GLU A 347 31.51 6.83 4.46
N GLY A 348 31.33 7.08 5.75
CA GLY A 348 30.79 6.11 6.70
C GLY A 348 29.35 5.73 6.35
N VAL A 349 28.49 6.74 6.08
CA VAL A 349 27.10 6.52 5.66
C VAL A 349 27.05 5.78 4.32
N VAL A 350 27.91 6.12 3.36
CA VAL A 350 27.97 5.46 2.07
C VAL A 350 28.38 3.98 2.22
N HIS A 351 29.40 3.71 3.01
CA HIS A 351 29.90 2.36 3.22
C HIS A 351 28.87 1.45 3.94
N TYR A 352 28.36 1.88 5.09
CA TYR A 352 27.36 1.11 5.85
C TYR A 352 26.03 1.01 5.10
N GLY A 353 25.59 2.08 4.44
CA GLY A 353 24.40 2.06 3.60
C GLY A 353 24.54 1.11 2.42
N GLY A 354 25.72 1.06 1.79
CA GLY A 354 26.03 0.10 0.72
C GLY A 354 25.96 -1.35 1.20
N GLN A 355 26.51 -1.67 2.39
CA GLN A 355 26.42 -3.00 2.99
C GLN A 355 24.95 -3.40 3.25
N TYR A 356 24.18 -2.49 3.88
CA TYR A 356 22.78 -2.73 4.22
C TYR A 356 21.92 -2.89 2.97
N LEU A 357 22.13 -2.06 1.95
CA LEU A 357 21.40 -2.12 0.68
C LEU A 357 21.67 -3.44 -0.06
N ARG A 358 22.92 -3.87 -0.16
CA ARG A 358 23.29 -5.15 -0.82
C ARG A 358 22.58 -6.34 -0.20
N SER A 359 22.59 -6.45 1.12
CA SER A 359 21.95 -7.57 1.83
C SER A 359 20.43 -7.48 1.81
N TYR A 360 19.87 -6.27 2.01
CA TYR A 360 18.41 -6.08 2.03
C TYR A 360 17.77 -6.36 0.67
N THR A 361 18.43 -6.04 -0.45
CA THR A 361 17.84 -6.21 -1.79
C THR A 361 17.62 -7.66 -2.20
N ILE A 362 18.16 -8.64 -1.48
CA ILE A 362 17.75 -10.05 -1.59
C ILE A 362 16.26 -10.20 -1.32
N ASP A 363 15.73 -9.38 -0.41
CA ASP A 363 14.31 -9.34 -0.07
C ASP A 363 13.41 -8.90 -1.23
N CYS A 364 13.93 -8.08 -2.16
CA CYS A 364 13.18 -7.66 -3.35
C CYS A 364 12.72 -8.85 -4.23
N MET A 365 13.45 -9.98 -4.21
CA MET A 365 13.02 -11.21 -4.90
C MET A 365 12.05 -12.03 -4.04
N LEU A 366 12.36 -12.22 -2.77
CA LEU A 366 11.60 -13.09 -1.87
C LEU A 366 10.24 -12.48 -1.49
N ALA A 367 10.20 -11.16 -1.25
CA ALA A 367 8.97 -10.44 -0.97
C ALA A 367 8.00 -10.47 -2.15
N CYS A 368 8.48 -10.40 -3.38
CA CYS A 368 7.67 -10.53 -4.59
C CYS A 368 6.77 -11.77 -4.56
N ILE A 369 7.26 -12.88 -4.02
CA ILE A 369 6.55 -14.14 -3.97
C ILE A 369 5.39 -14.05 -2.97
N HIS A 370 5.64 -13.68 -1.71
CA HIS A 370 4.57 -13.64 -0.70
C HIS A 370 3.58 -12.49 -0.92
N PHE A 371 3.96 -11.38 -1.56
CA PHE A 371 3.02 -10.33 -1.98
C PHE A 371 2.00 -10.87 -2.98
N CYS A 372 2.43 -11.64 -3.98
CA CYS A 372 1.53 -12.29 -4.93
C CYS A 372 0.64 -13.33 -4.25
N PHE A 373 1.16 -14.13 -3.31
CA PHE A 373 0.36 -15.05 -2.49
C PHE A 373 -0.68 -14.32 -1.66
N SER A 374 -0.32 -13.20 -1.02
CA SER A 374 -1.24 -12.36 -0.27
C SER A 374 -2.41 -11.90 -1.14
N GLY A 375 -2.13 -11.40 -2.35
CA GLY A 375 -3.16 -11.04 -3.32
C GLY A 375 -4.07 -12.21 -3.69
N TYR A 376 -3.51 -13.38 -3.91
CA TYR A 376 -4.25 -14.59 -4.22
C TYR A 376 -5.14 -15.06 -3.06
N PHE A 377 -4.62 -15.08 -1.83
CA PHE A 377 -5.41 -15.44 -0.64
C PHE A 377 -6.56 -14.47 -0.40
N CYS A 378 -6.34 -13.19 -0.62
CA CYS A 378 -7.39 -12.17 -0.55
C CYS A 378 -8.52 -12.45 -1.54
N ALA A 379 -8.20 -12.80 -2.79
CA ALA A 379 -9.17 -13.14 -3.82
C ALA A 379 -10.12 -14.29 -3.42
N TYR A 380 -9.63 -15.19 -2.56
CA TYR A 380 -10.40 -16.32 -2.01
C TYR A 380 -11.01 -16.05 -0.63
N ASN A 381 -11.09 -14.78 -0.20
CA ASN A 381 -11.56 -14.38 1.13
C ASN A 381 -10.76 -15.02 2.29
N LYS A 382 -9.48 -15.30 2.07
CA LYS A 382 -8.54 -15.88 3.04
C LYS A 382 -7.43 -14.88 3.42
N ALA A 383 -7.77 -13.61 3.49
CA ALA A 383 -6.84 -12.54 3.86
C ALA A 383 -6.16 -12.77 5.24
N PHE A 384 -6.79 -13.55 6.12
CA PHE A 384 -6.18 -13.96 7.38
C PHE A 384 -4.91 -14.79 7.19
N TYR A 385 -4.77 -15.55 6.08
CA TYR A 385 -3.52 -16.23 5.75
C TYR A 385 -2.41 -15.23 5.41
N SER A 386 -2.77 -14.15 4.69
CA SER A 386 -1.86 -13.05 4.41
C SER A 386 -1.37 -12.38 5.70
N PHE A 387 -2.28 -12.07 6.60
CA PHE A 387 -1.96 -11.51 7.91
C PHE A 387 -1.02 -12.40 8.72
N ILE A 388 -1.33 -13.71 8.85
CA ILE A 388 -0.54 -14.64 9.66
C ILE A 388 0.91 -14.72 9.17
N HIS A 389 1.15 -14.99 7.88
CA HIS A 389 2.53 -15.17 7.42
C HIS A 389 3.36 -13.89 7.57
N ASN A 390 2.75 -12.70 7.35
CA ASN A 390 3.45 -11.43 7.53
C ASN A 390 3.78 -11.17 9.02
N VAL A 391 2.80 -11.32 9.91
CA VAL A 391 3.00 -11.06 11.34
C VAL A 391 4.02 -12.03 11.93
N LEU A 392 3.95 -13.32 11.59
CA LEU A 392 4.93 -14.31 12.06
C LEU A 392 6.34 -13.99 11.55
N SER A 393 6.46 -13.59 10.30
CA SER A 393 7.74 -13.16 9.72
C SER A 393 8.34 -11.98 10.47
N VAL A 394 7.53 -10.96 10.75
CA VAL A 394 7.97 -9.74 11.44
C VAL A 394 8.39 -10.06 12.88
N ILE A 395 7.54 -10.76 13.64
CA ILE A 395 7.75 -10.99 15.08
C ILE A 395 8.82 -12.04 15.34
N LEU A 396 8.88 -13.12 14.55
CA LEU A 396 9.79 -14.25 14.84
C LEU A 396 11.16 -14.11 14.17
N VAL A 397 11.24 -13.37 13.06
CA VAL A 397 12.48 -13.34 12.26
C VAL A 397 12.97 -11.92 12.05
N ARG A 398 12.14 -11.02 11.51
CA ARG A 398 12.61 -9.71 11.05
C ARG A 398 13.10 -8.83 12.20
N ILE A 399 12.29 -8.64 13.24
CA ILE A 399 12.66 -7.82 14.41
C ILE A 399 13.75 -8.51 15.24
N PRO A 400 13.62 -9.79 15.67
CA PRO A 400 14.67 -10.46 16.43
C PRO A 400 15.98 -10.61 15.64
N GLY A 401 15.89 -10.91 14.34
CA GLY A 401 17.07 -11.01 13.47
C GLY A 401 17.82 -9.69 13.35
N THR A 402 17.11 -8.57 13.20
CA THR A 402 17.70 -7.24 13.22
C THR A 402 18.41 -6.95 14.55
N TYR A 403 17.75 -7.23 15.67
CA TYR A 403 18.31 -7.02 17.01
C TYR A 403 19.55 -7.89 17.26
N LEU A 404 19.48 -9.18 16.93
CA LEU A 404 20.61 -10.10 17.06
C LEU A 404 21.79 -9.71 16.16
N ALA A 405 21.51 -9.26 14.92
CA ALA A 405 22.55 -8.81 14.00
C ALA A 405 23.33 -7.61 14.56
N VAL A 406 22.63 -6.68 15.22
CA VAL A 406 23.25 -5.50 15.84
C VAL A 406 24.17 -5.90 17.00
N ILE A 407 23.81 -6.90 17.80
CA ILE A 407 24.60 -7.36 18.95
C ILE A 407 25.79 -8.20 18.49
N LEU A 408 25.56 -9.16 17.59
CA LEU A 408 26.58 -10.16 17.22
C LEU A 408 27.60 -9.64 16.21
N TRP A 409 27.21 -8.68 15.37
CA TRP A 409 28.06 -8.12 14.31
C TRP A 409 28.09 -6.58 14.34
N PRO A 410 28.62 -5.96 15.41
CA PRO A 410 28.61 -4.50 15.53
C PRO A 410 29.49 -3.77 14.50
N ALA A 411 30.42 -4.45 13.82
CA ALA A 411 31.32 -3.83 12.84
C ALA A 411 30.71 -3.67 11.44
N THR A 412 29.56 -4.29 11.16
CA THR A 412 28.97 -4.31 9.80
C THR A 412 27.44 -4.25 9.85
N LEU A 413 26.83 -3.68 8.80
CA LEU A 413 25.36 -3.67 8.62
C LEU A 413 24.84 -4.78 7.71
N TYR A 414 25.73 -5.56 7.09
CA TYR A 414 25.33 -6.62 6.17
C TYR A 414 24.39 -7.67 6.82
N PRO A 415 24.68 -8.22 8.02
CA PRO A 415 23.78 -9.17 8.68
C PRO A 415 22.44 -8.57 9.09
N MET A 416 22.43 -7.27 9.45
CA MET A 416 21.18 -6.57 9.78
C MET A 416 20.23 -6.53 8.58
N GLY A 417 20.75 -6.30 7.36
CA GLY A 417 19.96 -6.29 6.15
C GLY A 417 19.44 -7.68 5.74
N LEU A 418 20.08 -8.77 6.19
CA LEU A 418 19.60 -10.13 5.94
C LEU A 418 18.36 -10.52 6.75
N ALA A 419 18.03 -9.78 7.80
CA ALA A 419 16.84 -10.07 8.62
C ALA A 419 15.53 -9.98 7.82
N ALA A 420 15.44 -9.05 6.86
CA ALA A 420 14.27 -8.90 6.00
C ALA A 420 14.11 -10.11 5.04
N PRO A 421 15.08 -10.49 4.21
CA PRO A 421 14.94 -11.66 3.34
C PRO A 421 14.76 -12.98 4.11
N ALA A 422 15.34 -13.13 5.28
CA ALA A 422 15.09 -14.29 6.14
C ALA A 422 13.62 -14.36 6.59
N GLY A 423 13.03 -13.21 6.95
CA GLY A 423 11.61 -13.09 7.25
C GLY A 423 10.73 -13.44 6.05
N SER A 424 11.06 -12.93 4.88
CA SER A 424 10.32 -13.22 3.64
C SER A 424 10.45 -14.68 3.22
N LEU A 425 11.57 -15.33 3.49
CA LEU A 425 11.72 -16.78 3.27
C LEU A 425 10.73 -17.58 4.15
N LEU A 426 10.62 -17.25 5.44
CA LEU A 426 9.63 -17.86 6.33
C LEU A 426 8.21 -17.60 5.82
N SER A 427 7.89 -16.37 5.40
CA SER A 427 6.61 -16.03 4.77
C SER A 427 6.30 -16.91 3.57
N ASN A 428 7.28 -17.12 2.68
CA ASN A 428 7.11 -17.95 1.48
C ASN A 428 6.81 -19.40 1.83
N ILE A 429 7.50 -19.97 2.81
CA ILE A 429 7.26 -21.35 3.28
C ILE A 429 5.83 -21.48 3.81
N ILE A 430 5.38 -20.54 4.65
CA ILE A 430 4.02 -20.51 5.20
C ILE A 430 2.99 -20.34 4.07
N CYS A 431 3.24 -19.48 3.09
CA CYS A 431 2.37 -19.27 1.94
C CYS A 431 2.17 -20.54 1.11
N VAL A 432 3.25 -21.30 0.86
CA VAL A 432 3.16 -22.58 0.14
C VAL A 432 2.33 -23.58 0.95
N ALA A 433 2.52 -23.69 2.25
CA ALA A 433 1.73 -24.56 3.11
C ALA A 433 0.23 -24.17 3.07
N PHE A 434 -0.08 -22.87 3.15
CA PHE A 434 -1.47 -22.38 3.04
C PHE A 434 -2.08 -22.61 1.66
N LEU A 435 -1.30 -22.49 0.59
CA LEU A 435 -1.79 -22.80 -0.76
C LEU A 435 -2.18 -24.30 -0.88
N ILE A 436 -1.32 -25.20 -0.40
CA ILE A 436 -1.60 -26.65 -0.41
C ILE A 436 -2.85 -26.94 0.43
N HIS A 437 -2.98 -26.33 1.61
CA HIS A 437 -4.16 -26.48 2.45
C HIS A 437 -5.44 -25.97 1.75
N LEU A 438 -5.37 -24.80 1.10
CA LEU A 438 -6.49 -24.23 0.36
C LEU A 438 -6.96 -25.16 -0.78
N TRP A 439 -6.03 -25.72 -1.55
CA TRP A 439 -6.35 -26.62 -2.66
C TRP A 439 -6.95 -27.95 -2.16
N ARG A 440 -6.39 -28.55 -1.10
CA ARG A 440 -6.94 -29.77 -0.50
C ARG A 440 -8.37 -29.56 0.00
N THR A 441 -8.61 -28.47 0.73
CA THR A 441 -9.95 -28.14 1.26
C THR A 441 -10.98 -27.93 0.15
N ARG A 442 -10.58 -27.35 -0.98
CA ARG A 442 -11.46 -27.12 -2.12
C ARG A 442 -11.75 -28.40 -2.88
N LYS A 443 -10.74 -29.24 -3.11
CA LYS A 443 -10.92 -30.55 -3.77
C LYS A 443 -11.90 -31.41 -2.99
N ASN A 444 -11.79 -31.44 -1.67
CA ASN A 444 -12.69 -32.19 -0.82
C ASN A 444 -14.15 -31.69 -0.89
N LYS A 445 -14.35 -30.35 -0.97
CA LYS A 445 -15.70 -29.78 -1.13
C LYS A 445 -16.33 -30.17 -2.47
N VAL A 446 -15.60 -30.18 -3.57
CA VAL A 446 -16.09 -30.60 -4.87
C VAL A 446 -16.48 -32.09 -4.85
N LEU A 447 -15.67 -32.95 -4.25
CA LEU A 447 -15.98 -34.38 -4.13
C LEU A 447 -17.24 -34.67 -3.31
N LEU A 448 -17.48 -33.85 -2.23
CA LEU A 448 -18.68 -33.98 -1.40
C LEU A 448 -19.96 -33.49 -2.10
N THR A 449 -19.83 -32.56 -3.05
CA THR A 449 -20.98 -32.05 -3.82
C THR A 449 -21.31 -32.91 -5.07
N THR A 450 -20.34 -33.70 -5.55
CA THR A 450 -20.51 -34.57 -6.71
C THR A 450 -20.94 -36.00 -6.35
N ASN A 451 -20.83 -36.39 -5.09
CA ASN A 451 -21.36 -37.64 -4.55
C ASN A 451 -22.37 -37.35 -3.41
N PRO A 452 -23.62 -36.99 -3.69
CA PRO A 452 -24.66 -37.06 -2.67
C PRO A 452 -24.92 -38.53 -2.37
N VAL A 453 -24.63 -38.98 -1.14
CA VAL A 453 -25.03 -40.27 -0.60
C VAL A 453 -26.54 -40.34 -0.51
#